data_e9d16b5f94552872d8701fc3371be793
#
_entry.id   e9d16b5f94552872d8701fc3371be793
#
_cell.length_a   1.000
_cell.length_b   1.000
_cell.length_c   1.000
_cell.angle_alpha   90.00
_cell.angle_beta   90.00
_cell.angle_gamma   90.00
#
_symmetry.space_group_name_H-M   'P 1'
#
loop_
_entity.id
_entity.type
_entity.pdbx_description
1 polymer ?
#
loop_
_entity_poly.entity_id
_entity_poly.type
_entity_poly.pdbx_seq_one_letter_code
_entity_poly.pdbx_strand_id
1 'polypeptide(L)'
;MSACRKKLNLETCAMKRLTGLVLVAFWALPAFAQTAGASQPKVDTGDTAWMLTSAALVLFMTIPGLALFYGGLVRTKNVLGTLMQSFIMVGIVTLQWIIIGYSLAFATGTSFLGNLSWAGLSGVGLTPNADYAATIPHQTFMVYQLMFAIITPALMIGAFAERLKFSTFLVFSLLWSTLIYDPLAHWVWGTGGWLRTMGALDFAGGTVVHISSGISALVAVLIIGKRAGFGKVPTPPHNLPFAVIGASMLWVGWFGFNAGSALSAGGLATSAFVATHTAASLAALGWMVAEWVKTGKPTMLGAASGAVAGLVAITPASGFVSPLSSIVIGFAAGIVCYTAVMMKSKFGYDDSLDVVGVHGVGGILGAIATGIFASRAINPAGNDGAIYGNWGLVGTQLVAVAATVVFAVVGTAVILLVLKAVMGLRVTEQDERLGLDLSQHSESAYVFAPDYDEGVSAMPDHSPIGKTATSKAQ
;
A
#
# COMPACT_ATOMS: atom_id res chain seq x y z
N MET A 1 15.41 -40.56 -16.24
CA MET A 1 16.09 -39.38 -16.89
C MET A 1 15.34 -38.80 -18.10
N SER A 2 14.30 -39.42 -18.67
CA SER A 2 13.61 -38.93 -19.88
C SER A 2 12.43 -37.96 -19.59
N ALA A 3 11.81 -38.01 -18.43
CA ALA A 3 10.67 -37.17 -18.08
C ALA A 3 11.05 -35.72 -17.64
N CYS A 4 12.27 -35.52 -17.15
CA CYS A 4 12.75 -34.20 -16.71
C CYS A 4 13.11 -33.28 -17.89
N ARG A 5 13.57 -33.82 -19.03
CA ARG A 5 13.90 -33.04 -20.24
C ARG A 5 12.67 -32.50 -20.99
N LYS A 6 11.50 -33.14 -20.87
CA LYS A 6 10.27 -32.67 -21.54
C LYS A 6 9.63 -31.47 -20.85
N LYS A 7 9.77 -31.33 -19.52
CA LYS A 7 9.21 -30.17 -18.76
C LYS A 7 10.01 -28.88 -19.03
N LEU A 8 11.35 -28.99 -19.13
CA LEU A 8 12.21 -27.82 -19.37
C LEU A 8 11.99 -27.16 -20.75
N ASN A 9 11.62 -27.97 -21.76
CA ASN A 9 11.40 -27.46 -23.13
C ASN A 9 10.03 -26.78 -23.32
N LEU A 10 9.06 -27.02 -22.47
CA LEU A 10 7.74 -26.39 -22.54
C LEU A 10 7.74 -24.99 -21.89
N GLU A 11 8.50 -24.81 -20.81
CA GLU A 11 8.61 -23.51 -20.13
C GLU A 11 9.44 -22.52 -20.93
N THR A 12 10.52 -22.97 -21.59
CA THR A 12 11.32 -22.13 -22.49
C THR A 12 10.61 -21.76 -23.79
N CYS A 13 9.68 -22.60 -24.26
CA CYS A 13 8.88 -22.31 -25.44
C CYS A 13 7.74 -21.32 -25.17
N ALA A 14 7.14 -21.37 -23.98
CA ALA A 14 6.12 -20.42 -23.55
C ALA A 14 6.71 -19.01 -23.30
N MET A 15 7.90 -18.94 -22.72
CA MET A 15 8.60 -17.68 -22.45
C MET A 15 9.09 -16.99 -23.74
N LYS A 16 9.51 -17.75 -24.75
CA LYS A 16 9.89 -17.21 -26.08
C LYS A 16 8.68 -16.71 -26.89
N ARG A 17 7.48 -17.22 -26.64
CA ARG A 17 6.26 -16.71 -27.28
C ARG A 17 5.71 -15.45 -26.60
N LEU A 18 5.94 -15.29 -25.29
CA LEU A 18 5.58 -14.07 -24.58
C LEU A 18 6.48 -12.87 -24.92
N THR A 19 7.80 -13.11 -25.11
CA THR A 19 8.75 -12.07 -25.55
C THR A 19 8.51 -11.58 -26.97
N GLY A 20 7.93 -12.40 -27.84
CA GLY A 20 7.55 -12.00 -29.21
C GLY A 20 6.30 -11.11 -29.28
N LEU A 21 5.40 -11.18 -28.33
CA LEU A 21 4.16 -10.38 -28.31
C LEU A 21 4.33 -8.99 -27.68
N VAL A 22 5.34 -8.78 -26.85
CA VAL A 22 5.59 -7.48 -26.19
C VAL A 22 6.35 -6.50 -27.09
N LEU A 23 7.03 -6.98 -28.13
CA LEU A 23 7.87 -6.14 -29.00
C LEU A 23 7.15 -5.48 -30.19
N VAL A 24 5.88 -5.76 -30.44
CA VAL A 24 5.15 -5.22 -31.64
C VAL A 24 4.27 -4.01 -31.32
N ALA A 25 4.08 -3.60 -30.05
CA ALA A 25 3.16 -2.52 -29.68
C ALA A 25 3.82 -1.12 -29.53
N PHE A 26 5.07 -0.92 -29.93
CA PHE A 26 5.81 0.34 -29.65
C PHE A 26 5.95 1.30 -30.85
N TRP A 27 5.14 1.22 -31.89
CA TRP A 27 5.19 2.19 -33.00
C TRP A 27 3.86 2.85 -33.24
N ALA A 28 3.72 4.08 -32.80
CA ALA A 28 2.96 5.25 -33.26
C ALA A 28 2.39 6.05 -32.09
N LEU A 29 3.18 6.97 -31.56
CA LEU A 29 2.65 8.10 -30.80
C LEU A 29 2.48 9.28 -31.78
N PRO A 30 1.28 9.86 -31.93
CA PRO A 30 1.12 11.10 -32.64
C PRO A 30 1.72 12.27 -31.85
N ALA A 31 2.54 13.09 -32.49
CA ALA A 31 2.98 14.38 -31.96
C ALA A 31 1.77 15.31 -31.85
N PHE A 32 1.43 15.76 -30.64
CA PHE A 32 0.35 16.72 -30.43
C PHE A 32 0.81 18.11 -30.89
N ALA A 33 0.18 18.64 -31.91
CA ALA A 33 0.23 20.06 -32.26
C ALA A 33 -0.62 20.85 -31.25
N GLN A 34 -0.01 21.79 -30.55
CA GLN A 34 -0.74 22.72 -29.69
C GLN A 34 -1.59 23.68 -30.55
N THR A 35 -2.90 23.61 -30.37
CA THR A 35 -3.81 24.64 -30.89
C THR A 35 -3.81 25.85 -29.96
N ALA A 36 -3.29 26.98 -30.43
CA ALA A 36 -3.35 28.26 -29.72
C ALA A 36 -4.78 28.85 -29.83
N GLY A 37 -5.41 29.16 -28.67
CA GLY A 37 -6.63 29.96 -28.74
C GLY A 37 -7.62 30.00 -27.60
N ALA A 38 -7.42 29.30 -26.48
CA ALA A 38 -8.19 29.52 -25.25
C ALA A 38 -7.23 29.90 -24.12
N SER A 39 -7.62 30.86 -23.27
CA SER A 39 -6.81 31.16 -22.06
C SER A 39 -6.64 29.89 -21.25
N GLN A 40 -5.46 29.28 -21.33
CA GLN A 40 -5.14 28.03 -20.60
C GLN A 40 -5.32 28.28 -19.11
N PRO A 41 -5.92 27.35 -18.35
CA PRO A 41 -5.90 27.41 -16.88
C PRO A 41 -4.46 27.63 -16.45
N LYS A 42 -4.22 28.67 -15.64
CA LYS A 42 -2.86 29.05 -15.25
C LYS A 42 -2.35 28.06 -14.22
N VAL A 43 -1.35 27.26 -14.62
CA VAL A 43 -0.62 26.38 -13.69
C VAL A 43 0.04 27.24 -12.61
N ASP A 44 -0.24 26.93 -11.34
CA ASP A 44 0.45 27.52 -10.20
C ASP A 44 1.75 26.73 -9.91
N THR A 45 2.87 27.45 -9.82
CA THR A 45 4.18 26.83 -9.63
C THR A 45 4.39 26.34 -8.20
N GLY A 46 3.81 27.00 -7.20
CA GLY A 46 3.86 26.61 -5.80
C GLY A 46 3.05 25.32 -5.56
N ASP A 47 1.82 25.26 -6.08
CA ASP A 47 0.98 24.06 -6.03
C ASP A 47 1.67 22.89 -6.75
N THR A 48 2.22 23.12 -7.94
CA THR A 48 2.93 22.08 -8.70
C THR A 48 4.16 21.58 -7.97
N ALA A 49 4.97 22.46 -7.38
CA ALA A 49 6.15 22.10 -6.60
C ALA A 49 5.76 21.26 -5.36
N TRP A 50 4.70 21.69 -4.65
CA TRP A 50 4.17 20.95 -3.52
C TRP A 50 3.69 19.56 -3.93
N MET A 51 2.95 19.43 -5.02
CA MET A 51 2.40 18.16 -5.47
C MET A 51 3.45 17.19 -6.00
N LEU A 52 4.51 17.66 -6.68
CA LEU A 52 5.64 16.83 -7.08
C LEU A 52 6.43 16.36 -5.85
N THR A 53 6.65 17.25 -4.89
CA THR A 53 7.27 16.89 -3.60
C THR A 53 6.41 15.89 -2.84
N SER A 54 5.09 16.10 -2.77
CA SER A 54 4.15 15.17 -2.13
C SER A 54 4.16 13.80 -2.79
N ALA A 55 4.18 13.72 -4.12
CA ALA A 55 4.30 12.46 -4.85
C ALA A 55 5.61 11.72 -4.49
N ALA A 56 6.73 12.43 -4.43
CA ALA A 56 8.01 11.86 -4.02
C ALA A 56 7.99 11.38 -2.54
N LEU A 57 7.34 12.13 -1.64
CA LEU A 57 7.17 11.74 -0.24
C LEU A 57 6.31 10.48 -0.10
N VAL A 58 5.24 10.31 -0.90
CA VAL A 58 4.41 9.09 -0.86
C VAL A 58 5.18 7.90 -1.46
N LEU A 59 5.97 8.09 -2.53
CA LEU A 59 6.86 7.03 -3.01
C LEU A 59 7.86 6.61 -1.93
N PHE A 60 8.43 7.57 -1.20
CA PHE A 60 9.33 7.34 -0.08
C PHE A 60 8.68 6.54 1.05
N MET A 61 7.34 6.61 1.21
CA MET A 61 6.62 5.73 2.14
C MET A 61 6.68 4.27 1.71
N THR A 62 6.53 3.96 0.42
CA THR A 62 6.55 2.58 -0.07
C THR A 62 7.97 2.03 -0.08
N ILE A 63 8.89 2.78 -0.64
CA ILE A 63 10.32 2.50 -0.68
C ILE A 63 11.08 3.79 -0.31
N PRO A 64 11.81 3.81 0.82
CA PRO A 64 12.17 2.71 1.73
C PRO A 64 11.25 2.50 2.94
N GLY A 65 10.28 3.38 3.23
CA GLY A 65 9.54 3.39 4.48
C GLY A 65 8.91 2.06 4.85
N LEU A 66 7.92 1.60 4.08
CA LEU A 66 7.21 0.35 4.32
C LEU A 66 8.12 -0.87 4.18
N ALA A 67 9.03 -0.84 3.19
CA ALA A 67 10.01 -1.88 2.99
C ALA A 67 10.86 -2.12 4.25
N LEU A 68 11.40 -1.07 4.87
CA LEU A 68 12.18 -1.18 6.10
C LEU A 68 11.32 -1.49 7.32
N PHE A 69 10.11 -0.91 7.41
CA PHE A 69 9.20 -1.20 8.50
C PHE A 69 8.87 -2.69 8.55
N TYR A 70 8.39 -3.26 7.44
CA TYR A 70 8.08 -4.69 7.34
C TYR A 70 9.32 -5.57 7.34
N GLY A 71 10.35 -5.15 6.59
CA GLY A 71 11.63 -5.85 6.53
C GLY A 71 12.29 -6.03 7.90
N GLY A 72 12.20 -5.03 8.78
CA GLY A 72 12.71 -5.12 10.15
C GLY A 72 11.89 -6.04 11.06
N LEU A 73 10.62 -6.26 10.76
CA LEU A 73 9.70 -7.07 11.58
C LEU A 73 9.70 -8.56 11.23
N VAL A 74 10.02 -8.94 10.00
CA VAL A 74 10.10 -10.35 9.58
C VAL A 74 11.34 -11.04 10.15
N ARG A 75 11.40 -12.37 10.03
CA ARG A 75 12.61 -13.14 10.38
C ARG A 75 13.75 -12.87 9.40
N THR A 76 15.00 -12.98 9.87
CA THR A 76 16.26 -12.72 9.11
C THR A 76 16.28 -13.33 7.70
N LYS A 77 15.71 -14.49 7.53
CA LYS A 77 15.67 -15.28 6.30
C LYS A 77 14.59 -14.87 5.29
N ASN A 78 13.82 -13.82 5.60
CA ASN A 78 12.70 -13.34 4.77
C ASN A 78 12.77 -11.82 4.52
N VAL A 79 13.92 -11.20 4.78
CA VAL A 79 14.12 -9.76 4.67
C VAL A 79 14.06 -9.30 3.24
N LEU A 80 14.92 -9.88 2.38
CA LEU A 80 15.02 -9.49 0.96
C LEU A 80 13.73 -9.79 0.20
N GLY A 81 13.09 -10.93 0.46
CA GLY A 81 11.80 -11.24 -0.13
C GLY A 81 10.72 -10.23 0.24
N THR A 82 10.72 -9.72 1.48
CA THR A 82 9.78 -8.69 1.92
C THR A 82 10.10 -7.32 1.28
N LEU A 83 11.39 -6.94 1.22
CA LEU A 83 11.83 -5.73 0.53
C LEU A 83 11.49 -5.79 -0.97
N MET A 84 11.77 -6.93 -1.61
CA MET A 84 11.47 -7.16 -3.02
C MET A 84 9.98 -7.00 -3.31
N GLN A 85 9.11 -7.53 -2.47
CA GLN A 85 7.66 -7.35 -2.63
C GLN A 85 7.27 -5.88 -2.61
N SER A 86 7.78 -5.09 -1.67
CA SER A 86 7.52 -3.64 -1.62
C SER A 86 8.09 -2.90 -2.82
N PHE A 87 9.32 -3.24 -3.23
CA PHE A 87 10.01 -2.58 -4.33
C PHE A 87 9.34 -2.84 -5.68
N ILE A 88 8.98 -4.10 -5.97
CA ILE A 88 8.40 -4.47 -7.26
C ILE A 88 7.00 -3.91 -7.47
N MET A 89 6.27 -3.55 -6.40
CA MET A 89 4.98 -2.87 -6.52
C MET A 89 5.08 -1.59 -7.32
N VAL A 90 6.18 -0.85 -7.18
CA VAL A 90 6.40 0.37 -7.97
C VAL A 90 6.36 0.07 -9.47
N GLY A 91 7.04 -0.98 -9.93
CA GLY A 91 7.06 -1.35 -11.35
C GLY A 91 5.71 -1.86 -11.86
N ILE A 92 5.13 -2.84 -11.15
CA ILE A 92 3.89 -3.51 -11.60
C ILE A 92 2.71 -2.55 -11.63
N VAL A 93 2.52 -1.80 -10.54
CA VAL A 93 1.36 -0.91 -10.45
C VAL A 93 1.54 0.31 -11.35
N THR A 94 2.77 0.82 -11.52
CA THR A 94 3.02 1.89 -12.50
C THR A 94 2.65 1.45 -13.92
N LEU A 95 3.04 0.24 -14.32
CA LEU A 95 2.66 -0.28 -15.64
C LEU A 95 1.14 -0.41 -15.79
N GLN A 96 0.48 -1.03 -14.81
CA GLN A 96 -0.97 -1.20 -14.79
C GLN A 96 -1.70 0.16 -14.82
N TRP A 97 -1.24 1.11 -14.01
CA TRP A 97 -1.82 2.44 -13.89
C TRP A 97 -1.76 3.24 -15.20
N ILE A 98 -0.60 3.23 -15.86
CA ILE A 98 -0.42 3.91 -17.14
C ILE A 98 -1.28 3.26 -18.23
N ILE A 99 -1.32 1.94 -18.28
CA ILE A 99 -2.05 1.25 -19.36
C ILE A 99 -3.57 1.43 -19.20
N ILE A 100 -4.11 1.24 -17.98
CA ILE A 100 -5.57 1.17 -17.78
C ILE A 100 -6.03 1.75 -16.44
N GLY A 101 -5.29 1.61 -15.35
CA GLY A 101 -5.75 1.84 -13.99
C GLY A 101 -6.16 3.30 -13.77
N TYR A 102 -5.35 4.26 -14.22
CA TYR A 102 -5.71 5.66 -14.11
C TYR A 102 -7.04 5.99 -14.80
N SER A 103 -7.28 5.41 -15.95
CA SER A 103 -8.54 5.56 -16.69
C SER A 103 -9.72 4.98 -15.93
N LEU A 104 -9.59 3.77 -15.40
CA LEU A 104 -10.64 3.11 -14.64
C LEU A 104 -10.98 3.85 -13.32
N ALA A 105 -9.97 4.45 -12.68
CA ALA A 105 -10.15 5.19 -11.43
C ALA A 105 -10.70 6.60 -11.64
N PHE A 106 -10.24 7.35 -12.65
CA PHE A 106 -10.47 8.79 -12.73
C PHE A 106 -11.13 9.29 -14.00
N ALA A 107 -11.17 8.53 -15.11
CA ALA A 107 -11.92 8.96 -16.27
C ALA A 107 -13.43 8.97 -15.98
N THR A 108 -14.14 9.89 -16.63
CA THR A 108 -15.60 9.94 -16.56
C THR A 108 -16.19 8.65 -17.11
N GLY A 109 -17.08 8.01 -16.36
CA GLY A 109 -17.64 6.71 -16.72
C GLY A 109 -19.02 6.48 -16.12
N THR A 110 -19.21 5.31 -15.53
CA THR A 110 -20.40 4.99 -14.74
C THR A 110 -20.20 5.42 -13.28
N SER A 111 -21.21 5.22 -12.43
CA SER A 111 -21.05 5.45 -10.98
C SER A 111 -20.08 4.47 -10.29
N PHE A 112 -19.71 3.39 -10.98
CA PHE A 112 -18.89 2.30 -10.41
C PHE A 112 -17.51 2.18 -11.02
N LEU A 113 -17.28 2.71 -12.22
CA LEU A 113 -16.02 2.55 -12.94
C LEU A 113 -15.85 3.66 -14.00
N GLY A 114 -14.65 4.21 -14.08
CA GLY A 114 -14.26 5.09 -15.17
C GLY A 114 -14.23 4.35 -16.51
N ASN A 115 -14.34 5.11 -17.61
CA ASN A 115 -14.20 4.56 -18.95
C ASN A 115 -12.73 4.43 -19.37
N LEU A 116 -12.46 4.05 -20.63
CA LEU A 116 -11.11 3.87 -21.16
C LEU A 116 -10.56 5.09 -21.92
N SER A 117 -11.15 6.27 -21.77
CA SER A 117 -10.75 7.47 -22.53
C SER A 117 -9.32 7.94 -22.20
N TRP A 118 -8.82 7.60 -21.02
CA TRP A 118 -7.45 7.93 -20.60
C TRP A 118 -6.51 6.70 -20.56
N ALA A 119 -6.92 5.58 -21.16
CA ALA A 119 -6.05 4.42 -21.28
C ALA A 119 -4.76 4.80 -22.03
N GLY A 120 -3.62 4.29 -21.55
CA GLY A 120 -2.31 4.70 -22.05
C GLY A 120 -1.99 6.17 -21.80
N LEU A 121 -2.67 6.83 -20.85
CA LEU A 121 -2.61 8.27 -20.55
C LEU A 121 -3.01 9.15 -21.73
N SER A 122 -3.85 8.66 -22.64
CA SER A 122 -4.38 9.44 -23.75
C SER A 122 -5.10 10.68 -23.22
N GLY A 123 -4.74 11.88 -23.72
CA GLY A 123 -5.32 13.15 -23.27
C GLY A 123 -4.89 13.62 -21.87
N VAL A 124 -4.05 12.90 -21.14
CA VAL A 124 -3.49 13.30 -19.85
C VAL A 124 -2.21 14.10 -20.09
N GLY A 125 -2.34 15.41 -20.21
CA GLY A 125 -1.27 16.33 -20.58
C GLY A 125 -0.80 17.25 -19.46
N LEU A 126 -0.20 18.37 -19.86
CA LEU A 126 0.29 19.40 -18.93
C LEU A 126 -0.75 20.47 -18.60
N THR A 127 -1.90 20.48 -19.29
CA THR A 127 -3.03 21.34 -18.96
C THR A 127 -3.74 20.79 -17.72
N PRO A 128 -4.09 21.62 -16.73
CA PRO A 128 -4.85 21.18 -15.57
C PRO A 128 -6.20 20.56 -15.94
N ASN A 129 -6.64 19.60 -15.14
CA ASN A 129 -7.99 19.08 -15.22
C ASN A 129 -8.82 19.67 -14.05
N ALA A 130 -9.77 20.56 -14.40
CA ALA A 130 -10.55 21.30 -13.42
C ALA A 130 -11.47 20.42 -12.56
N ASP A 131 -11.84 19.20 -13.00
CA ASP A 131 -12.66 18.26 -12.23
C ASP A 131 -11.93 17.70 -11.01
N TYR A 132 -10.57 17.75 -11.04
CA TYR A 132 -9.72 17.22 -9.97
C TYR A 132 -8.81 18.28 -9.35
N ALA A 133 -8.03 19.00 -10.18
CA ALA A 133 -7.08 19.99 -9.69
C ALA A 133 -6.87 21.10 -10.75
N ALA A 134 -7.42 22.29 -10.49
CA ALA A 134 -7.44 23.38 -11.45
C ALA A 134 -6.10 24.12 -11.60
N THR A 135 -5.15 23.92 -10.67
CA THR A 135 -3.91 24.71 -10.58
C THR A 135 -2.64 23.91 -10.87
N ILE A 136 -2.75 22.61 -11.10
CA ILE A 136 -1.60 21.74 -11.39
C ILE A 136 -1.79 20.99 -12.71
N PRO A 137 -0.71 20.63 -13.44
CA PRO A 137 -0.81 19.80 -14.62
C PRO A 137 -1.56 18.49 -14.34
N HIS A 138 -2.37 18.02 -15.28
CA HIS A 138 -3.09 16.75 -15.15
C HIS A 138 -2.15 15.57 -14.89
N GLN A 139 -0.97 15.57 -15.53
CA GLN A 139 0.07 14.56 -15.24
C GLN A 139 0.58 14.62 -13.80
N THR A 140 0.62 15.80 -13.18
CA THR A 140 1.01 15.93 -11.76
C THR A 140 -0.04 15.31 -10.85
N PHE A 141 -1.33 15.50 -11.13
CA PHE A 141 -2.41 14.80 -10.44
C PHE A 141 -2.32 13.28 -10.65
N MET A 142 -2.15 12.85 -11.90
CA MET A 142 -2.04 11.43 -12.26
C MET A 142 -0.90 10.73 -11.50
N VAL A 143 0.30 11.31 -11.49
CA VAL A 143 1.45 10.69 -10.81
C VAL A 143 1.29 10.71 -9.28
N TYR A 144 0.66 11.73 -8.71
CA TYR A 144 0.33 11.75 -7.30
C TYR A 144 -0.62 10.61 -6.92
N GLN A 145 -1.69 10.41 -7.69
CA GLN A 145 -2.64 9.31 -7.49
C GLN A 145 -2.02 7.92 -7.73
N LEU A 146 -1.05 7.83 -8.65
CA LEU A 146 -0.26 6.61 -8.84
C LEU A 146 0.44 6.15 -7.54
N MET A 147 0.92 7.08 -6.72
CA MET A 147 1.62 6.73 -5.48
C MET A 147 0.68 6.01 -4.50
N PHE A 148 -0.60 6.38 -4.46
CA PHE A 148 -1.62 5.70 -3.66
C PHE A 148 -1.95 4.30 -4.22
N ALA A 149 -2.05 4.20 -5.54
CA ALA A 149 -2.25 2.92 -6.21
C ALA A 149 -1.11 1.93 -5.92
N ILE A 150 0.13 2.41 -5.83
CA ILE A 150 1.32 1.59 -5.52
C ILE A 150 1.30 1.11 -4.06
N ILE A 151 1.11 2.03 -3.11
CA ILE A 151 1.25 1.71 -1.69
C ILE A 151 0.12 0.80 -1.19
N THR A 152 -1.09 0.94 -1.72
CA THR A 152 -2.26 0.23 -1.20
C THR A 152 -2.12 -1.30 -1.24
N PRO A 153 -1.79 -1.96 -2.37
CA PRO A 153 -1.52 -3.39 -2.37
C PRO A 153 -0.24 -3.76 -1.59
N ALA A 154 0.75 -2.85 -1.51
CA ALA A 154 1.95 -3.08 -0.73
C ALA A 154 1.66 -3.22 0.78
N LEU A 155 0.64 -2.53 1.32
CA LEU A 155 0.25 -2.68 2.73
C LEU A 155 -0.13 -4.11 3.09
N MET A 156 -0.73 -4.88 2.17
CA MET A 156 -1.14 -6.26 2.42
C MET A 156 0.04 -7.23 2.61
N ILE A 157 1.24 -6.87 2.13
CA ILE A 157 2.46 -7.70 2.25
C ILE A 157 2.68 -8.13 3.70
N GLY A 158 2.48 -7.20 4.64
CA GLY A 158 2.65 -7.48 6.06
C GLY A 158 1.78 -8.62 6.60
N ALA A 159 0.61 -8.85 6.03
CA ALA A 159 -0.31 -9.86 6.52
C ALA A 159 0.13 -11.29 6.15
N PHE A 160 0.56 -11.50 4.91
CA PHE A 160 0.94 -12.82 4.39
C PHE A 160 2.46 -13.01 4.23
N ALA A 161 3.25 -12.12 4.83
CA ALA A 161 4.70 -12.22 4.85
C ALA A 161 5.16 -13.63 5.25
N GLU A 162 6.32 -14.03 4.71
CA GLU A 162 7.03 -15.28 4.99
C GLU A 162 6.42 -16.56 4.41
N ARG A 163 5.27 -16.50 3.67
CA ARG A 163 4.62 -17.74 3.17
C ARG A 163 3.95 -17.67 1.80
N LEU A 164 3.72 -16.49 1.24
CA LEU A 164 3.13 -16.35 -0.09
C LEU A 164 4.19 -16.56 -1.18
N LYS A 165 3.86 -17.31 -2.24
CA LYS A 165 4.72 -17.45 -3.42
C LYS A 165 4.90 -16.10 -4.11
N PHE A 166 6.13 -15.75 -4.49
CA PHE A 166 6.41 -14.48 -5.15
C PHE A 166 5.68 -14.34 -6.50
N SER A 167 5.64 -15.39 -7.32
CA SER A 167 4.89 -15.38 -8.59
C SER A 167 3.39 -15.15 -8.39
N THR A 168 2.81 -15.75 -7.37
CA THR A 168 1.39 -15.54 -7.03
C THR A 168 1.15 -14.12 -6.50
N PHE A 169 2.08 -13.58 -5.72
CA PHE A 169 2.02 -12.20 -5.26
C PHE A 169 1.98 -11.20 -6.42
N LEU A 170 2.79 -11.40 -7.47
CA LEU A 170 2.79 -10.51 -8.65
C LEU A 170 1.43 -10.48 -9.34
N VAL A 171 0.86 -11.66 -9.61
CA VAL A 171 -0.44 -11.77 -10.29
C VAL A 171 -1.58 -11.28 -9.40
N PHE A 172 -1.53 -11.62 -8.10
CA PHE A 172 -2.51 -11.12 -7.12
C PHE A 172 -2.52 -9.59 -7.08
N SER A 173 -1.36 -8.96 -6.97
CA SER A 173 -1.26 -7.51 -6.87
C SER A 173 -1.77 -6.81 -8.13
N LEU A 174 -1.46 -7.34 -9.32
CA LEU A 174 -1.96 -6.81 -10.59
C LEU A 174 -3.50 -6.90 -10.67
N LEU A 175 -4.06 -8.07 -10.37
CA LEU A 175 -5.51 -8.28 -10.40
C LEU A 175 -6.21 -7.46 -9.32
N TRP A 176 -5.67 -7.41 -8.11
CA TRP A 176 -6.25 -6.66 -7.00
C TRP A 176 -6.26 -5.15 -7.27
N SER A 177 -5.16 -4.60 -7.78
CA SER A 177 -5.09 -3.19 -8.16
C SER A 177 -6.16 -2.86 -9.20
N THR A 178 -6.30 -3.68 -10.25
CA THR A 178 -7.25 -3.42 -11.34
C THR A 178 -8.71 -3.65 -10.94
N LEU A 179 -8.98 -4.72 -10.18
CA LEU A 179 -10.37 -5.16 -9.92
C LEU A 179 -10.94 -4.62 -8.60
N ILE A 180 -10.08 -4.19 -7.67
CA ILE A 180 -10.52 -3.72 -6.36
C ILE A 180 -10.13 -2.25 -6.15
N TYR A 181 -8.84 -1.91 -6.31
CA TYR A 181 -8.37 -0.56 -6.03
C TYR A 181 -8.96 0.47 -7.00
N ASP A 182 -8.84 0.25 -8.32
CA ASP A 182 -9.30 1.21 -9.32
C ASP A 182 -10.80 1.52 -9.19
N PRO A 183 -11.71 0.51 -9.06
CA PRO A 183 -13.11 0.78 -8.80
C PRO A 183 -13.37 1.53 -7.49
N LEU A 184 -12.70 1.17 -6.38
CA LEU A 184 -12.88 1.88 -5.11
C LEU A 184 -12.40 3.33 -5.19
N ALA A 185 -11.28 3.60 -5.86
CA ALA A 185 -10.80 4.94 -6.11
C ALA A 185 -11.81 5.75 -6.93
N HIS A 186 -12.44 5.11 -7.93
CA HIS A 186 -13.53 5.74 -8.69
C HIS A 186 -14.75 6.05 -7.83
N TRP A 187 -15.20 5.12 -7.01
CA TRP A 187 -16.37 5.31 -6.15
C TRP A 187 -16.24 6.51 -5.23
N VAL A 188 -15.04 6.71 -4.66
CA VAL A 188 -14.79 7.69 -3.59
C VAL A 188 -14.23 9.01 -4.13
N TRP A 189 -13.37 8.95 -5.15
CA TRP A 189 -12.63 10.11 -5.66
C TRP A 189 -12.92 10.45 -7.12
N GLY A 190 -13.34 9.47 -7.93
CA GLY A 190 -13.64 9.65 -9.34
C GLY A 190 -14.85 10.57 -9.55
N THR A 191 -14.82 11.36 -10.63
CA THR A 191 -15.95 12.19 -11.02
C THR A 191 -17.13 11.31 -11.44
N GLY A 192 -18.28 11.45 -10.75
CA GLY A 192 -19.45 10.60 -10.94
C GLY A 192 -19.48 9.35 -10.05
N GLY A 193 -18.43 9.06 -9.30
CA GLY A 193 -18.39 7.95 -8.35
C GLY A 193 -19.55 8.04 -7.33
N TRP A 194 -20.19 6.90 -7.05
CA TRP A 194 -21.43 6.89 -6.28
C TRP A 194 -21.25 7.27 -4.80
N LEU A 195 -20.14 6.91 -4.17
CA LEU A 195 -19.85 7.32 -2.80
C LEU A 195 -19.49 8.81 -2.71
N ARG A 196 -18.74 9.33 -3.70
CA ARG A 196 -18.49 10.76 -3.83
C ARG A 196 -19.79 11.54 -4.00
N THR A 197 -20.67 11.07 -4.88
CA THR A 197 -21.98 11.71 -5.13
C THR A 197 -22.90 11.64 -3.91
N MET A 198 -22.81 10.57 -3.11
CA MET A 198 -23.51 10.45 -1.83
C MET A 198 -22.98 11.42 -0.76
N GLY A 199 -21.80 12.02 -0.96
CA GLY A 199 -21.16 12.94 -0.02
C GLY A 199 -20.31 12.25 1.05
N ALA A 200 -19.84 11.03 0.80
CA ALA A 200 -18.84 10.38 1.64
C ALA A 200 -17.53 11.18 1.63
N LEU A 201 -16.96 11.38 2.80
CA LEU A 201 -15.71 12.11 2.98
C LEU A 201 -14.57 11.13 3.22
N ASP A 202 -13.58 11.17 2.33
CA ASP A 202 -12.33 10.43 2.46
C ASP A 202 -11.20 11.28 1.87
N PHE A 203 -10.51 12.04 2.72
CA PHE A 203 -9.55 13.04 2.28
C PHE A 203 -8.34 12.44 1.56
N ALA A 204 -7.82 11.36 2.12
CA ALA A 204 -6.59 10.77 1.61
C ALA A 204 -6.58 9.23 1.57
N GLY A 205 -7.70 8.53 1.78
CA GLY A 205 -7.75 7.09 1.56
C GLY A 205 -8.05 6.22 2.78
N GLY A 206 -8.85 6.72 3.71
CA GLY A 206 -9.32 5.87 4.82
C GLY A 206 -10.08 4.64 4.34
N THR A 207 -10.98 4.81 3.38
CA THR A 207 -11.71 3.73 2.71
C THR A 207 -10.88 3.10 1.59
N VAL A 208 -10.41 3.93 0.65
CA VAL A 208 -9.75 3.48 -0.59
C VAL A 208 -8.44 2.74 -0.32
N VAL A 209 -7.65 3.19 0.67
CA VAL A 209 -6.33 2.62 0.98
C VAL A 209 -6.40 1.70 2.19
N HIS A 210 -6.85 2.21 3.35
CA HIS A 210 -6.64 1.50 4.61
C HIS A 210 -7.69 0.41 4.88
N ILE A 211 -8.97 0.72 4.72
CA ILE A 211 -10.02 -0.31 4.90
C ILE A 211 -9.88 -1.37 3.83
N SER A 212 -9.70 -0.99 2.57
CA SER A 212 -9.59 -1.94 1.46
C SER A 212 -8.43 -2.91 1.65
N SER A 213 -7.22 -2.39 1.93
CA SER A 213 -6.03 -3.23 2.16
C SER A 213 -6.13 -4.04 3.44
N GLY A 214 -6.60 -3.45 4.55
CA GLY A 214 -6.70 -4.15 5.84
C GLY A 214 -7.72 -5.29 5.83
N ILE A 215 -8.88 -5.10 5.20
CA ILE A 215 -9.89 -6.15 5.05
C ILE A 215 -9.45 -7.20 4.03
N SER A 216 -8.83 -6.81 2.91
CA SER A 216 -8.24 -7.76 1.97
C SER A 216 -7.13 -8.59 2.61
N ALA A 217 -6.33 -7.99 3.48
CA ALA A 217 -5.33 -8.69 4.28
C ALA A 217 -5.97 -9.76 5.18
N LEU A 218 -7.09 -9.45 5.85
CA LEU A 218 -7.82 -10.42 6.65
C LEU A 218 -8.29 -11.61 5.81
N VAL A 219 -8.91 -11.34 4.65
CA VAL A 219 -9.34 -12.40 3.73
C VAL A 219 -8.14 -13.24 3.27
N ALA A 220 -7.04 -12.58 2.93
CA ALA A 220 -5.83 -13.26 2.46
C ALA A 220 -5.27 -14.22 3.52
N VAL A 221 -5.14 -13.79 4.77
CA VAL A 221 -4.60 -14.67 5.81
C VAL A 221 -5.51 -15.84 6.16
N LEU A 222 -6.82 -15.66 6.03
CA LEU A 222 -7.79 -16.77 6.23
C LEU A 222 -7.71 -17.81 5.12
N ILE A 223 -7.48 -17.41 3.86
CA ILE A 223 -7.40 -18.31 2.70
C ILE A 223 -6.02 -18.97 2.59
N ILE A 224 -4.93 -18.22 2.83
CA ILE A 224 -3.54 -18.69 2.74
C ILE A 224 -3.22 -19.61 3.93
N GLY A 225 -3.79 -19.34 5.10
CA GLY A 225 -3.58 -20.09 6.33
C GLY A 225 -2.36 -19.60 7.14
N LYS A 226 -2.11 -20.27 8.24
CA LYS A 226 -1.10 -19.91 9.25
C LYS A 226 0.31 -20.29 8.82
N ARG A 227 1.33 -19.52 9.25
CA ARG A 227 2.75 -19.87 9.06
C ARG A 227 3.10 -21.18 9.78
N ALA A 228 4.11 -21.87 9.29
CA ALA A 228 4.67 -23.02 9.95
C ALA A 228 5.15 -22.63 11.37
N GLY A 229 4.66 -23.35 12.38
CA GLY A 229 4.99 -23.06 13.78
C GLY A 229 4.21 -21.91 14.44
N PHE A 230 3.19 -21.33 13.77
CA PHE A 230 2.35 -20.28 14.36
C PHE A 230 1.79 -20.69 15.74
N GLY A 231 1.97 -19.82 16.73
CA GLY A 231 1.55 -20.05 18.11
C GLY A 231 2.40 -21.07 18.89
N LYS A 232 3.40 -21.68 18.26
CA LYS A 232 4.31 -22.66 18.90
C LYS A 232 5.76 -22.18 18.93
N VAL A 233 6.18 -21.46 17.89
CA VAL A 233 7.55 -20.95 17.76
C VAL A 233 7.51 -19.43 17.83
N PRO A 234 8.28 -18.79 18.72
CA PRO A 234 8.41 -17.33 18.74
C PRO A 234 8.95 -16.80 17.39
N THR A 235 8.38 -15.73 16.92
CA THR A 235 8.82 -15.06 15.69
C THR A 235 9.18 -13.59 16.00
N PRO A 236 10.25 -13.34 16.79
CA PRO A 236 10.64 -11.99 17.13
C PRO A 236 11.10 -11.23 15.86
N PRO A 237 10.87 -9.91 15.80
CA PRO A 237 11.47 -9.05 14.81
C PRO A 237 12.99 -9.18 14.81
N HIS A 238 13.60 -9.29 13.62
CA HIS A 238 15.05 -9.45 13.56
C HIS A 238 15.81 -8.14 13.72
N ASN A 239 15.20 -7.01 13.37
CA ASN A 239 15.86 -5.70 13.39
C ASN A 239 14.88 -4.58 13.72
N LEU A 240 14.67 -4.34 15.01
CA LEU A 240 13.81 -3.25 15.48
C LEU A 240 14.28 -1.86 15.06
N PRO A 241 15.59 -1.51 15.03
CA PRO A 241 16.04 -0.25 14.46
C PRO A 241 15.57 -0.02 13.03
N PHE A 242 15.61 -1.02 12.15
CA PHE A 242 15.05 -0.90 10.79
C PHE A 242 13.54 -0.64 10.81
N ALA A 243 12.80 -1.33 11.67
CA ALA A 243 11.37 -1.09 11.81
C ALA A 243 11.07 0.34 12.29
N VAL A 244 11.83 0.85 13.24
CA VAL A 244 11.68 2.24 13.72
C VAL A 244 12.04 3.27 12.66
N ILE A 245 13.13 3.07 11.93
CA ILE A 245 13.53 3.92 10.80
C ILE A 245 12.42 3.91 9.74
N GLY A 246 11.92 2.73 9.37
CA GLY A 246 10.82 2.58 8.42
C GLY A 246 9.55 3.30 8.87
N ALA A 247 9.13 3.14 10.12
CA ALA A 247 7.99 3.87 10.69
C ALA A 247 8.20 5.38 10.67
N SER A 248 9.42 5.86 10.92
CA SER A 248 9.76 7.30 10.86
C SER A 248 9.67 7.83 9.42
N MET A 249 10.13 7.04 8.44
CA MET A 249 10.01 7.36 7.02
C MET A 249 8.55 7.37 6.56
N LEU A 250 7.73 6.43 7.05
CA LEU A 250 6.28 6.45 6.83
C LEU A 250 5.66 7.74 7.38
N TRP A 251 6.03 8.17 8.60
CA TRP A 251 5.50 9.40 9.18
C TRP A 251 5.86 10.63 8.35
N VAL A 252 7.12 10.78 7.98
CA VAL A 252 7.57 11.92 7.15
C VAL A 252 6.86 11.91 5.80
N GLY A 253 6.77 10.76 5.14
CA GLY A 253 6.08 10.62 3.86
C GLY A 253 4.57 10.90 3.95
N TRP A 254 3.98 10.66 5.13
CA TRP A 254 2.55 10.89 5.35
C TRP A 254 2.15 12.37 5.31
N PHE A 255 3.08 13.27 5.47
CA PHE A 255 2.82 14.69 5.18
C PHE A 255 2.50 14.90 3.70
N GLY A 256 3.23 14.26 2.79
CA GLY A 256 2.88 14.25 1.37
C GLY A 256 1.58 13.50 1.10
N PHE A 257 1.33 12.39 1.80
CA PHE A 257 0.14 11.58 1.66
C PHE A 257 -1.14 12.36 2.02
N ASN A 258 -1.19 12.96 3.21
CA ASN A 258 -2.36 13.66 3.71
C ASN A 258 -2.40 15.12 3.24
N ALA A 259 -1.35 15.91 3.49
CA ALA A 259 -1.39 17.33 3.12
C ALA A 259 -1.26 17.54 1.60
N GLY A 260 -0.63 16.59 0.86
CA GLY A 260 -0.69 16.57 -0.60
C GLY A 260 -2.10 16.34 -1.16
N SER A 261 -2.98 15.65 -0.42
CA SER A 261 -4.38 15.43 -0.83
C SER A 261 -5.24 16.70 -0.84
N ALA A 262 -4.70 17.82 -0.36
CA ALA A 262 -5.27 19.14 -0.62
C ALA A 262 -5.13 19.58 -2.10
N LEU A 263 -4.28 18.92 -2.89
CA LEU A 263 -3.99 19.17 -4.31
C LEU A 263 -3.49 20.59 -4.61
N SER A 264 -3.09 21.33 -3.58
CA SER A 264 -2.55 22.69 -3.64
C SER A 264 -1.72 23.01 -2.39
N ALA A 265 -0.82 23.98 -2.48
CA ALA A 265 -0.08 24.54 -1.37
C ALA A 265 -0.89 25.67 -0.73
N GLY A 266 -1.41 25.48 0.48
CA GLY A 266 -2.24 26.52 1.12
C GLY A 266 -2.75 26.14 2.50
N GLY A 267 -3.79 26.85 2.95
CA GLY A 267 -4.36 26.67 4.28
C GLY A 267 -4.87 25.25 4.54
N LEU A 268 -5.50 24.61 3.56
CA LEU A 268 -6.01 23.24 3.70
C LEU A 268 -4.86 22.22 3.82
N ALA A 269 -3.80 22.35 3.01
CA ALA A 269 -2.60 21.52 3.14
C ALA A 269 -1.94 21.70 4.51
N THR A 270 -1.83 22.95 4.99
CA THR A 270 -1.31 23.25 6.31
C THR A 270 -2.14 22.62 7.42
N SER A 271 -3.46 22.74 7.35
CA SER A 271 -4.39 22.12 8.32
C SER A 271 -4.24 20.61 8.35
N ALA A 272 -4.22 19.97 7.17
CA ALA A 272 -4.03 18.51 7.05
C ALA A 272 -2.67 18.04 7.58
N PHE A 273 -1.61 18.84 7.37
CA PHE A 273 -0.28 18.57 7.92
C PHE A 273 -0.31 18.56 9.46
N VAL A 274 -0.89 19.61 10.06
CA VAL A 274 -1.01 19.73 11.53
C VAL A 274 -1.85 18.59 12.10
N ALA A 275 -3.00 18.29 11.48
CA ALA A 275 -3.88 17.21 11.92
C ALA A 275 -3.15 15.85 11.87
N THR A 276 -2.40 15.60 10.80
CA THR A 276 -1.62 14.37 10.61
C THR A 276 -0.55 14.20 11.69
N HIS A 277 0.25 15.23 11.93
CA HIS A 277 1.27 15.20 12.97
C HIS A 277 0.69 14.99 14.36
N THR A 278 -0.36 15.75 14.67
CA THR A 278 -1.05 15.67 15.97
C THR A 278 -1.58 14.27 16.23
N ALA A 279 -2.33 13.69 15.29
CA ALA A 279 -2.92 12.37 15.48
C ALA A 279 -1.86 11.27 15.61
N ALA A 280 -0.79 11.30 14.81
CA ALA A 280 0.31 10.35 14.91
C ALA A 280 0.98 10.38 16.28
N SER A 281 1.30 11.59 16.77
CA SER A 281 1.92 11.80 18.08
C SER A 281 1.04 11.28 19.22
N LEU A 282 -0.24 11.62 19.18
CA LEU A 282 -1.19 11.20 20.23
C LEU A 282 -1.53 9.71 20.16
N ALA A 283 -1.50 9.10 18.98
CA ALA A 283 -1.70 7.65 18.87
C ALA A 283 -0.49 6.85 19.37
N ALA A 284 0.73 7.34 19.16
CA ALA A 284 1.92 6.77 19.80
C ALA A 284 1.78 6.76 21.33
N LEU A 285 1.32 7.87 21.92
CA LEU A 285 1.04 7.96 23.36
C LEU A 285 -0.11 7.03 23.77
N GLY A 286 -1.22 7.01 23.02
CA GLY A 286 -2.37 6.15 23.31
C GLY A 286 -2.01 4.66 23.30
N TRP A 287 -1.25 4.21 22.31
CA TRP A 287 -0.74 2.84 22.23
C TRP A 287 0.19 2.53 23.41
N MET A 288 1.16 3.42 23.65
CA MET A 288 2.10 3.27 24.75
C MET A 288 1.38 3.15 26.10
N VAL A 289 0.37 3.96 26.37
CA VAL A 289 -0.42 3.91 27.61
C VAL A 289 -1.17 2.57 27.70
N ALA A 290 -1.86 2.15 26.63
CA ALA A 290 -2.60 0.89 26.60
C ALA A 290 -1.68 -0.31 26.83
N GLU A 291 -0.52 -0.33 26.17
CA GLU A 291 0.50 -1.37 26.34
C GLU A 291 1.06 -1.38 27.76
N TRP A 292 1.41 -0.19 28.29
CA TRP A 292 1.97 -0.07 29.64
C TRP A 292 1.01 -0.57 30.72
N VAL A 293 -0.25 -0.19 30.63
CA VAL A 293 -1.31 -0.68 31.55
C VAL A 293 -1.47 -2.20 31.44
N LYS A 294 -1.36 -2.77 30.23
CA LYS A 294 -1.61 -4.19 29.99
C LYS A 294 -0.43 -5.09 30.32
N THR A 295 0.80 -4.65 29.98
CA THR A 295 2.03 -5.47 30.03
C THR A 295 3.02 -5.04 31.11
N GLY A 296 2.79 -3.87 31.72
CA GLY A 296 3.66 -3.29 32.73
C GLY A 296 4.87 -2.51 32.16
N LYS A 297 5.10 -2.52 30.83
CA LYS A 297 6.23 -1.84 30.19
C LYS A 297 5.83 -1.35 28.80
N PRO A 298 6.15 -0.09 28.41
CA PRO A 298 6.00 0.36 27.04
C PRO A 298 7.16 -0.15 26.19
N THR A 299 6.91 -0.35 24.89
CA THR A 299 7.96 -0.76 23.94
C THR A 299 8.16 0.28 22.85
N MET A 300 9.37 0.33 22.26
CA MET A 300 9.64 1.21 21.11
C MET A 300 8.83 0.76 19.88
N LEU A 301 8.66 -0.55 19.69
CA LEU A 301 7.80 -1.08 18.62
C LEU A 301 6.35 -0.65 18.81
N GLY A 302 5.84 -0.70 20.05
CA GLY A 302 4.49 -0.24 20.38
C GLY A 302 4.29 1.24 20.06
N ALA A 303 5.25 2.10 20.43
CA ALA A 303 5.20 3.52 20.10
C ALA A 303 5.21 3.77 18.59
N ALA A 304 6.05 3.07 17.83
CA ALA A 304 6.14 3.17 16.38
C ALA A 304 4.83 2.68 15.70
N SER A 305 4.30 1.53 16.12
CA SER A 305 3.03 0.99 15.63
C SER A 305 1.85 1.91 15.96
N GLY A 306 1.87 2.51 17.15
CA GLY A 306 0.89 3.50 17.57
C GLY A 306 0.92 4.75 16.68
N ALA A 307 2.10 5.27 16.36
CA ALA A 307 2.24 6.39 15.43
C ALA A 307 1.62 6.07 14.08
N VAL A 308 1.92 4.88 13.51
CA VAL A 308 1.35 4.44 12.24
C VAL A 308 -0.18 4.29 12.35
N ALA A 309 -0.70 3.75 13.44
CA ALA A 309 -2.16 3.65 13.67
C ALA A 309 -2.84 5.03 13.67
N GLY A 310 -2.19 6.05 14.26
CA GLY A 310 -2.69 7.43 14.23
C GLY A 310 -2.68 8.03 12.83
N LEU A 311 -1.60 7.78 12.06
CA LEU A 311 -1.49 8.18 10.65
C LEU A 311 -2.62 7.58 9.81
N VAL A 312 -2.91 6.30 10.01
CA VAL A 312 -4.02 5.58 9.36
C VAL A 312 -5.37 6.21 9.72
N ALA A 313 -5.65 6.37 11.01
CA ALA A 313 -6.96 6.82 11.47
C ALA A 313 -7.26 8.28 11.12
N ILE A 314 -6.23 9.15 11.03
CA ILE A 314 -6.43 10.54 10.62
C ILE A 314 -6.56 10.71 9.11
N THR A 315 -6.13 9.73 8.31
CA THR A 315 -6.08 9.83 6.85
C THR A 315 -7.41 10.26 6.21
N PRO A 316 -8.57 9.68 6.52
CA PRO A 316 -9.84 10.13 5.94
C PRO A 316 -10.29 11.50 6.45
N ALA A 317 -9.84 11.90 7.64
CA ALA A 317 -10.30 13.08 8.36
C ALA A 317 -9.38 14.29 8.20
N SER A 318 -8.11 14.10 7.82
CA SER A 318 -7.03 15.10 7.97
C SER A 318 -7.32 16.47 7.36
N GLY A 319 -8.06 16.53 6.24
CA GLY A 319 -8.47 17.78 5.60
C GLY A 319 -9.85 18.28 6.03
N PHE A 320 -10.47 17.69 7.05
CA PHE A 320 -11.81 18.07 7.48
C PHE A 320 -11.93 18.37 8.99
N VAL A 321 -10.90 18.07 9.78
CA VAL A 321 -11.01 18.16 11.25
C VAL A 321 -10.01 19.14 11.87
N SER A 322 -10.38 19.70 13.02
CA SER A 322 -9.53 20.60 13.78
C SER A 322 -8.37 19.86 14.46
N PRO A 323 -7.28 20.56 14.88
CA PRO A 323 -6.22 19.97 15.68
C PRO A 323 -6.72 19.33 16.99
N LEU A 324 -7.73 19.90 17.65
CA LEU A 324 -8.34 19.32 18.86
C LEU A 324 -9.02 17.98 18.56
N SER A 325 -9.77 17.90 17.46
CA SER A 325 -10.37 16.63 17.01
C SER A 325 -9.30 15.60 16.67
N SER A 326 -8.16 16.03 16.10
CA SER A 326 -7.03 15.15 15.78
C SER A 326 -6.37 14.54 17.02
N ILE A 327 -6.36 15.25 18.17
CA ILE A 327 -5.91 14.72 19.47
C ILE A 327 -6.80 13.53 19.85
N VAL A 328 -8.12 13.70 19.78
CA VAL A 328 -9.10 12.65 20.17
C VAL A 328 -8.98 11.45 19.23
N ILE A 329 -8.96 11.70 17.91
CA ILE A 329 -8.85 10.63 16.89
C ILE A 329 -7.55 9.85 17.08
N GLY A 330 -6.43 10.55 17.22
CA GLY A 330 -5.12 9.91 17.38
C GLY A 330 -5.03 9.07 18.65
N PHE A 331 -5.37 9.65 19.81
CA PHE A 331 -5.30 8.94 21.08
C PHE A 331 -6.21 7.68 21.09
N ALA A 332 -7.44 7.82 20.59
CA ALA A 332 -8.36 6.69 20.44
C ALA A 332 -7.79 5.62 19.49
N ALA A 333 -7.20 6.03 18.37
CA ALA A 333 -6.61 5.11 17.41
C ALA A 333 -5.49 4.26 18.04
N GLY A 334 -4.63 4.87 18.84
CA GLY A 334 -3.57 4.15 19.55
C GLY A 334 -4.13 3.02 20.43
N ILE A 335 -5.17 3.31 21.22
CA ILE A 335 -5.80 2.33 22.14
C ILE A 335 -6.56 1.25 21.35
N VAL A 336 -7.38 1.66 20.37
CA VAL A 336 -8.24 0.73 19.62
C VAL A 336 -7.43 -0.21 18.76
N CYS A 337 -6.42 0.30 18.02
CA CYS A 337 -5.57 -0.53 17.17
C CYS A 337 -4.69 -1.46 18.02
N TYR A 338 -4.12 -1.00 19.15
CA TYR A 338 -3.44 -1.87 20.11
C TYR A 338 -4.33 -3.04 20.53
N THR A 339 -5.57 -2.73 20.92
CA THR A 339 -6.53 -3.75 21.36
C THR A 339 -6.83 -4.74 20.23
N ALA A 340 -7.06 -4.25 19.00
CA ALA A 340 -7.32 -5.08 17.83
C ALA A 340 -6.15 -6.02 17.51
N VAL A 341 -4.91 -5.51 17.56
CA VAL A 341 -3.70 -6.31 17.38
C VAL A 341 -3.58 -7.41 18.44
N MET A 342 -3.84 -7.08 19.70
CA MET A 342 -3.81 -8.08 20.77
C MET A 342 -4.92 -9.13 20.65
N MET A 343 -6.05 -8.79 20.02
CA MET A 343 -7.16 -9.73 19.83
C MET A 343 -6.92 -10.75 18.71
N LYS A 344 -5.99 -10.53 17.77
CA LYS A 344 -5.73 -11.45 16.65
C LYS A 344 -5.43 -12.88 17.14
N SER A 345 -4.69 -13.02 18.23
CA SER A 345 -4.36 -14.33 18.82
C SER A 345 -5.59 -15.07 19.34
N LYS A 346 -6.58 -14.34 19.88
CA LYS A 346 -7.87 -14.91 20.36
C LYS A 346 -8.72 -15.39 19.19
N PHE A 347 -8.73 -14.67 18.08
CA PHE A 347 -9.44 -15.05 16.87
C PHE A 347 -8.68 -16.11 16.05
N GLY A 348 -7.41 -16.35 16.37
CA GLY A 348 -6.63 -17.43 15.82
C GLY A 348 -6.26 -17.27 14.34
N TYR A 349 -6.21 -16.06 13.76
CA TYR A 349 -5.68 -15.80 12.43
C TYR A 349 -4.24 -15.29 12.49
N ASP A 350 -3.44 -15.62 11.47
CA ASP A 350 -2.02 -15.27 11.39
C ASP A 350 -1.79 -14.06 10.47
N ASP A 351 -2.09 -12.88 10.98
CA ASP A 351 -1.67 -11.61 10.40
C ASP A 351 -0.26 -11.30 10.90
N SER A 352 0.73 -11.49 10.03
CA SER A 352 2.13 -11.52 10.44
C SER A 352 2.62 -10.21 11.05
N LEU A 353 2.21 -9.07 10.49
CA LEU A 353 2.71 -7.74 10.85
C LEU A 353 1.59 -6.74 11.17
N ASP A 354 0.47 -7.23 11.70
CA ASP A 354 -0.62 -6.44 12.29
C ASP A 354 -1.41 -5.54 11.31
N VAL A 355 -1.42 -5.88 10.03
CA VAL A 355 -2.08 -5.09 8.96
C VAL A 355 -3.57 -4.91 9.23
N VAL A 356 -4.26 -5.96 9.66
CA VAL A 356 -5.71 -5.94 9.94
C VAL A 356 -6.02 -4.98 11.09
N GLY A 357 -5.27 -5.07 12.18
CA GLY A 357 -5.47 -4.25 13.37
C GLY A 357 -5.15 -2.78 13.14
N VAL A 358 -4.10 -2.49 12.38
CA VAL A 358 -3.66 -1.12 12.13
C VAL A 358 -4.44 -0.49 10.97
N HIS A 359 -4.49 -1.14 9.79
CA HIS A 359 -5.12 -0.53 8.61
C HIS A 359 -6.62 -0.81 8.54
N GLY A 360 -7.06 -2.04 8.78
CA GLY A 360 -8.50 -2.37 8.74
C GLY A 360 -9.28 -1.67 9.84
N VAL A 361 -8.91 -1.90 11.09
CA VAL A 361 -9.61 -1.31 12.25
C VAL A 361 -9.34 0.19 12.35
N GLY A 362 -8.10 0.63 12.17
CA GLY A 362 -7.75 2.05 12.18
C GLY A 362 -8.43 2.85 11.08
N GLY A 363 -8.54 2.31 9.86
CA GLY A 363 -9.26 2.93 8.74
C GLY A 363 -10.75 3.07 9.01
N ILE A 364 -11.40 2.01 9.57
CA ILE A 364 -12.82 2.05 9.97
C ILE A 364 -13.05 3.12 11.04
N LEU A 365 -12.20 3.14 12.09
CA LEU A 365 -12.27 4.14 13.13
C LEU A 365 -12.16 5.55 12.54
N GLY A 366 -11.17 5.78 11.66
CA GLY A 366 -10.94 7.06 11.02
C GLY A 366 -12.09 7.53 10.14
N ALA A 367 -12.65 6.63 9.32
CA ALA A 367 -13.81 6.94 8.48
C ALA A 367 -15.05 7.34 9.30
N ILE A 368 -15.33 6.62 10.40
CA ILE A 368 -16.42 6.97 11.31
C ILE A 368 -16.12 8.30 12.03
N ALA A 369 -14.88 8.49 12.50
CA ALA A 369 -14.45 9.73 13.15
C ALA A 369 -14.56 10.94 12.21
N THR A 370 -14.32 10.76 10.91
CA THR A 370 -14.59 11.81 9.90
C THR A 370 -16.08 12.23 9.93
N GLY A 371 -17.00 11.26 9.97
CA GLY A 371 -18.43 11.54 10.08
C GLY A 371 -18.82 12.27 11.37
N ILE A 372 -18.06 12.09 12.44
CA ILE A 372 -18.33 12.74 13.73
C ILE A 372 -17.73 14.15 13.79
N PHE A 373 -16.46 14.32 13.39
CA PHE A 373 -15.64 15.51 13.68
C PHE A 373 -15.44 16.45 12.49
N ALA A 374 -15.86 16.10 11.27
CA ALA A 374 -15.70 16.94 10.10
C ALA A 374 -16.36 18.32 10.27
N SER A 375 -15.72 19.36 9.72
CA SER A 375 -16.23 20.74 9.77
C SER A 375 -16.00 21.48 8.46
N ARG A 376 -17.04 22.14 7.95
CA ARG A 376 -16.98 23.05 6.80
C ARG A 376 -16.15 24.31 7.09
N ALA A 377 -15.92 24.65 8.35
CA ALA A 377 -15.00 25.72 8.70
C ALA A 377 -13.54 25.38 8.38
N ILE A 378 -13.17 24.09 8.36
CA ILE A 378 -11.85 23.61 7.97
C ILE A 378 -11.78 23.41 6.45
N ASN A 379 -12.80 22.74 5.89
CA ASN A 379 -12.89 22.50 4.46
C ASN A 379 -14.32 22.74 3.95
N PRO A 380 -14.54 23.90 3.31
CA PRO A 380 -15.87 24.25 2.79
C PRO A 380 -16.43 23.26 1.74
N ALA A 381 -15.56 22.50 1.06
CA ALA A 381 -15.97 21.48 0.11
C ALA A 381 -16.48 20.19 0.78
N GLY A 382 -16.28 20.03 2.10
CA GLY A 382 -16.82 18.93 2.88
C GLY A 382 -18.20 19.21 3.46
N ASN A 383 -18.54 18.43 4.49
CA ASN A 383 -19.77 18.55 5.26
C ASN A 383 -19.45 18.63 6.76
N ASP A 384 -20.33 19.27 7.51
CA ASP A 384 -20.26 19.24 8.97
C ASP A 384 -20.63 17.85 9.50
N GLY A 385 -19.94 17.41 10.55
CA GLY A 385 -20.14 16.13 11.20
C GLY A 385 -21.15 16.19 12.34
N ALA A 386 -21.30 15.07 13.05
CA ALA A 386 -22.28 14.89 14.11
C ALA A 386 -22.16 15.91 15.25
N ILE A 387 -20.93 16.28 15.67
CA ILE A 387 -20.72 17.28 16.75
C ILE A 387 -21.16 18.69 16.35
N TYR A 388 -21.36 18.93 15.06
CA TYR A 388 -21.92 20.17 14.50
C TYR A 388 -23.38 20.01 14.05
N GLY A 389 -24.06 18.93 14.51
CA GLY A 389 -25.49 18.70 14.29
C GLY A 389 -25.85 17.85 13.08
N ASN A 390 -24.88 17.42 12.23
CA ASN A 390 -25.17 16.61 11.04
C ASN A 390 -24.82 15.11 11.27
N TRP A 391 -25.73 14.39 11.91
CA TRP A 391 -25.65 12.94 12.08
C TRP A 391 -25.79 12.16 10.76
N GLY A 392 -26.35 12.78 9.72
CA GLY A 392 -26.46 12.17 8.38
C GLY A 392 -25.11 11.80 7.79
N LEU A 393 -24.08 12.61 8.07
CA LEU A 393 -22.71 12.29 7.60
C LEU A 393 -22.18 11.00 8.22
N VAL A 394 -22.47 10.72 9.49
CA VAL A 394 -22.08 9.42 10.10
C VAL A 394 -22.73 8.25 9.35
N GLY A 395 -24.03 8.39 8.99
CA GLY A 395 -24.73 7.41 8.17
C GLY A 395 -24.05 7.20 6.80
N THR A 396 -23.69 8.28 6.13
CA THR A 396 -22.96 8.23 4.85
C THR A 396 -21.60 7.52 4.99
N GLN A 397 -20.84 7.83 6.04
CA GLN A 397 -19.56 7.18 6.31
C GLN A 397 -19.71 5.68 6.61
N LEU A 398 -20.74 5.29 7.35
CA LEU A 398 -21.04 3.87 7.61
C LEU A 398 -21.38 3.12 6.32
N VAL A 399 -22.12 3.74 5.39
CA VAL A 399 -22.37 3.15 4.06
C VAL A 399 -21.07 2.98 3.29
N ALA A 400 -20.18 3.99 3.28
CA ALA A 400 -18.90 3.92 2.61
C ALA A 400 -18.01 2.81 3.20
N VAL A 401 -17.94 2.69 4.52
CA VAL A 401 -17.23 1.62 5.23
C VAL A 401 -17.80 0.25 4.85
N ALA A 402 -19.12 0.07 4.95
CA ALA A 402 -19.77 -1.22 4.66
C ALA A 402 -19.56 -1.63 3.20
N ALA A 403 -19.73 -0.71 2.25
CA ALA A 403 -19.50 -0.95 0.83
C ALA A 403 -18.05 -1.40 0.55
N THR A 404 -17.09 -0.69 1.12
CA THR A 404 -15.66 -1.01 0.98
C THR A 404 -15.34 -2.37 1.59
N VAL A 405 -15.86 -2.67 2.79
CA VAL A 405 -15.65 -3.97 3.45
C VAL A 405 -16.21 -5.10 2.60
N VAL A 406 -17.46 -5.01 2.18
CA VAL A 406 -18.11 -6.06 1.37
C VAL A 406 -17.36 -6.27 0.05
N PHE A 407 -17.02 -5.19 -0.64
CA PHE A 407 -16.32 -5.27 -1.93
C PHE A 407 -14.91 -5.86 -1.79
N ALA A 408 -14.16 -5.42 -0.77
CA ALA A 408 -12.83 -5.97 -0.48
C ALA A 408 -12.89 -7.45 -0.10
N VAL A 409 -13.86 -7.87 0.73
CA VAL A 409 -14.04 -9.28 1.11
C VAL A 409 -14.34 -10.14 -0.11
N VAL A 410 -15.38 -9.79 -0.86
CA VAL A 410 -15.83 -10.61 -2.00
C VAL A 410 -14.78 -10.64 -3.10
N GLY A 411 -14.28 -9.48 -3.51
CA GLY A 411 -13.33 -9.39 -4.61
C GLY A 411 -11.99 -10.06 -4.28
N THR A 412 -11.45 -9.85 -3.08
CA THR A 412 -10.19 -10.50 -2.67
C THR A 412 -10.36 -12.01 -2.53
N ALA A 413 -11.49 -12.48 -1.98
CA ALA A 413 -11.76 -13.91 -1.88
C ALA A 413 -11.83 -14.57 -3.27
N VAL A 414 -12.54 -13.97 -4.21
CA VAL A 414 -12.62 -14.48 -5.59
C VAL A 414 -11.24 -14.57 -6.23
N ILE A 415 -10.46 -13.48 -6.19
CA ILE A 415 -9.11 -13.44 -6.77
C ILE A 415 -8.24 -14.54 -6.17
N LEU A 416 -8.19 -14.64 -4.83
CA LEU A 416 -7.33 -15.61 -4.15
C LEU A 416 -7.78 -17.06 -4.37
N LEU A 417 -9.07 -17.35 -4.42
CA LEU A 417 -9.57 -18.69 -4.70
C LEU A 417 -9.25 -19.13 -6.13
N VAL A 418 -9.37 -18.23 -7.10
CA VAL A 418 -8.95 -18.51 -8.49
C VAL A 418 -7.44 -18.75 -8.55
N LEU A 419 -6.63 -17.90 -7.96
CA LEU A 419 -5.16 -18.07 -7.94
C LEU A 419 -4.75 -19.35 -7.19
N LYS A 420 -5.46 -19.71 -6.12
CA LYS A 420 -5.24 -20.96 -5.40
C LYS A 420 -5.43 -22.17 -6.30
N ALA A 421 -6.47 -22.16 -7.15
CA ALA A 421 -6.78 -23.24 -8.06
C ALA A 421 -5.78 -23.33 -9.23
N VAL A 422 -5.30 -22.18 -9.75
CA VAL A 422 -4.49 -22.12 -10.98
C VAL A 422 -2.99 -22.27 -10.69
N MET A 423 -2.46 -21.55 -9.69
CA MET A 423 -1.00 -21.50 -9.45
C MET A 423 -0.60 -21.85 -8.00
N GLY A 424 -1.58 -22.07 -7.13
CA GLY A 424 -1.35 -22.22 -5.70
C GLY A 424 -0.86 -20.92 -5.06
N LEU A 425 -1.15 -20.72 -3.78
CA LEU A 425 -0.84 -19.47 -3.10
C LEU A 425 0.48 -19.53 -2.32
N ARG A 426 0.74 -20.67 -1.70
CA ARG A 426 1.75 -20.80 -0.65
C ARG A 426 2.99 -21.51 -1.17
N VAL A 427 4.16 -21.09 -0.67
CA VAL A 427 5.41 -21.86 -0.82
C VAL A 427 5.30 -23.20 -0.10
N THR A 428 6.19 -24.15 -0.40
CA THR A 428 6.26 -25.42 0.33
C THR A 428 6.68 -25.19 1.79
N GLU A 429 6.36 -26.12 2.68
CA GLU A 429 6.81 -26.01 4.06
C GLU A 429 8.35 -26.02 4.16
N GLN A 430 9.02 -26.72 3.25
CA GLN A 430 10.47 -26.73 3.16
C GLN A 430 11.01 -25.34 2.78
N ASP A 431 10.43 -24.67 1.80
CA ASP A 431 10.81 -23.30 1.40
C ASP A 431 10.56 -22.31 2.53
N GLU A 432 9.43 -22.45 3.25
CA GLU A 432 9.12 -21.58 4.39
C GLU A 432 10.12 -21.78 5.54
N ARG A 433 10.59 -23.03 5.75
CA ARG A 433 11.63 -23.34 6.75
C ARG A 433 13.01 -22.83 6.31
N LEU A 434 13.35 -22.93 5.05
CA LEU A 434 14.59 -22.40 4.47
C LEU A 434 14.61 -20.87 4.53
N GLY A 435 13.49 -20.23 4.22
CA GLY A 435 13.33 -18.79 4.10
C GLY A 435 13.14 -18.35 2.65
N LEU A 436 12.35 -17.28 2.47
CA LEU A 436 11.96 -16.82 1.13
C LEU A 436 13.11 -16.11 0.38
N ASP A 437 14.08 -15.55 1.11
CA ASP A 437 15.25 -14.92 0.49
C ASP A 437 16.02 -15.94 -0.36
N LEU A 438 16.32 -17.11 0.19
CA LEU A 438 16.99 -18.19 -0.54
C LEU A 438 16.05 -18.92 -1.50
N SER A 439 14.84 -19.30 -1.04
CA SER A 439 13.99 -20.19 -1.82
C SER A 439 13.27 -19.49 -2.99
N GLN A 440 13.06 -18.18 -2.92
CA GLN A 440 12.37 -17.43 -3.96
C GLN A 440 13.29 -16.48 -4.76
N HIS A 441 14.43 -16.06 -4.18
CA HIS A 441 15.31 -15.02 -4.78
C HIS A 441 16.77 -15.45 -4.89
N SER A 442 17.17 -16.58 -4.28
CA SER A 442 18.56 -17.08 -4.26
C SER A 442 19.56 -16.07 -3.68
N GLU A 443 19.12 -15.31 -2.69
CA GLU A 443 19.89 -14.25 -2.05
C GLU A 443 19.89 -14.42 -0.53
N SER A 444 20.85 -13.79 0.16
CA SER A 444 20.90 -13.70 1.62
C SER A 444 21.09 -12.25 2.04
N ALA A 445 20.23 -11.77 2.96
CA ALA A 445 20.29 -10.40 3.46
C ALA A 445 21.56 -10.11 4.27
N TYR A 446 22.11 -11.13 4.94
CA TYR A 446 23.25 -10.97 5.84
C TYR A 446 24.27 -12.08 5.57
N VAL A 447 25.52 -11.68 5.43
CA VAL A 447 26.67 -12.57 5.40
C VAL A 447 27.34 -12.40 6.76
N PHE A 448 27.15 -13.37 7.64
CA PHE A 448 27.96 -13.47 8.84
C PHE A 448 29.31 -14.07 8.41
N ALA A 449 30.39 -13.30 8.51
CA ALA A 449 31.71 -13.86 8.31
C ALA A 449 31.83 -15.08 9.26
N PRO A 450 32.27 -16.26 8.79
CA PRO A 450 32.66 -17.30 9.72
C PRO A 450 33.73 -16.70 10.63
N ASP A 451 33.60 -16.89 11.94
CA ASP A 451 34.71 -16.63 12.84
C ASP A 451 35.93 -17.34 12.23
N TYR A 452 36.97 -16.57 11.89
CA TYR A 452 38.23 -17.13 11.42
C TYR A 452 38.86 -17.84 12.60
N ASP A 453 38.34 -19.02 12.92
CA ASP A 453 39.05 -19.98 13.73
C ASP A 453 40.03 -20.68 12.78
N GLU A 454 41.33 -20.49 13.04
CA GLU A 454 42.42 -21.06 12.25
C GLU A 454 42.22 -22.57 12.17
N GLY A 455 41.63 -23.07 11.07
CA GLY A 455 41.49 -24.52 10.89
C GLY A 455 40.38 -25.01 9.93
N VAL A 456 39.58 -24.17 9.32
CA VAL A 456 38.52 -24.65 8.40
C VAL A 456 39.02 -24.59 6.95
N SER A 457 39.27 -25.75 6.39
CA SER A 457 39.57 -26.00 4.97
C SER A 457 38.44 -25.44 4.07
N ALA A 458 38.86 -24.88 2.95
CA ALA A 458 38.14 -24.24 1.86
C ALA A 458 36.66 -24.62 1.70
N MET A 459 35.78 -23.64 1.78
CA MET A 459 34.43 -23.73 1.21
C MET A 459 34.51 -23.96 -0.30
N PRO A 460 33.58 -24.70 -0.92
CA PRO A 460 33.48 -24.81 -2.35
C PRO A 460 33.26 -23.40 -2.97
N ASP A 461 34.06 -23.09 -3.95
CA ASP A 461 34.01 -21.85 -4.75
C ASP A 461 32.64 -21.74 -5.45
N HIS A 462 31.78 -20.89 -4.95
CA HIS A 462 30.54 -20.45 -5.62
C HIS A 462 30.83 -19.24 -6.51
N SER A 463 31.83 -19.37 -7.42
CA SER A 463 31.98 -18.39 -8.49
C SER A 463 30.85 -18.48 -9.49
N PRO A 464 30.24 -17.36 -9.91
CA PRO A 464 29.19 -17.38 -10.92
C PRO A 464 29.78 -17.86 -12.25
N ILE A 465 29.04 -18.71 -12.89
CA ILE A 465 29.12 -19.30 -14.20
C ILE A 465 29.91 -18.41 -15.21
N GLY A 466 31.03 -18.91 -15.68
CA GLY A 466 31.71 -18.31 -16.83
C GLY A 466 33.21 -18.57 -16.91
N LYS A 467 33.63 -19.82 -17.06
CA LYS A 467 34.88 -20.12 -17.78
C LYS A 467 34.68 -21.30 -18.72
N THR A 468 34.59 -20.99 -19.99
CA THR A 468 34.72 -21.92 -21.10
C THR A 468 36.01 -22.74 -20.99
N ALA A 469 35.87 -24.05 -20.94
CA ALA A 469 36.98 -24.98 -21.04
C ALA A 469 37.56 -24.94 -22.47
N THR A 470 38.74 -24.39 -22.61
CA THR A 470 39.57 -24.69 -23.77
C THR A 470 40.36 -25.96 -23.48
N SER A 471 40.00 -27.03 -24.20
CA SER A 471 40.78 -28.24 -24.36
C SER A 471 42.15 -27.89 -24.99
N LYS A 472 43.26 -28.34 -24.40
CA LYS A 472 44.47 -28.63 -25.12
C LYS A 472 44.92 -30.04 -24.76
N ALA A 473 44.92 -30.85 -25.81
CA ALA A 473 45.57 -32.14 -25.84
C ALA A 473 47.09 -31.97 -25.68
N GLN A 474 47.68 -32.78 -24.88
CA GLN A 474 48.88 -33.58 -25.13
C GLN A 474 48.96 -34.67 -24.07
#